data_9f9b91bf011616faec4d29b33b93b71b
#
_entry.id   9f9b91bf011616faec4d29b33b93b71b
#
_cell.length_a   1.000
_cell.length_b   1.000
_cell.length_c   1.000
_cell.angle_alpha   90.00
_cell.angle_beta   90.00
_cell.angle_gamma   90.00
#
_symmetry.space_group_name_H-M   'P 1'
#
loop_
_entity.id
_entity.type
_entity.pdbx_description
1 polymer ?
#
loop_
_entity_poly.entity_id
_entity_poly.type
_entity_poly.pdbx_seq_one_letter_code
_entity_poly.pdbx_strand_id
1 'polypeptide(L)'
;KIGSNAKKAFNKLQKCDHKNIKKVLNTYNKKILKNKNSIIRENNKDIKNIKRKHLADRLLLNEKRIESIRSSINEIIKFSNPIGKVLEVWSRPNRLKIKRVTTPIGVIGVIYESRPNVTADVASLCLKSSNCVILRGGSEAYNSNKILANLFRDSLLFNNFDKNCVQIIEKKNRKIVDHMLSSMSEYIDVIVPRGGKGLVAKVQKLSNIHVIGHLEGLCHAFVEKSSNINTEKKIILNAK
;
A
#
# COMPACT_ATOMS: atom_id res chain seq x y z
N LYS A 1 18.92 9.99 -0.76
CA LYS A 1 18.45 10.35 0.60
C LYS A 1 17.18 9.57 1.00
N ILE A 2 16.07 9.57 0.20
CA ILE A 2 14.83 8.83 0.52
C ILE A 2 15.11 7.32 0.70
N GLY A 3 15.79 6.68 -0.25
CA GLY A 3 16.11 5.25 -0.20
C GLY A 3 16.97 4.87 1.02
N SER A 4 18.08 5.58 1.23
CA SER A 4 18.96 5.37 2.40
C SER A 4 18.21 5.52 3.72
N ASN A 5 17.34 6.55 3.84
CA ASN A 5 16.51 6.74 5.03
C ASN A 5 15.51 5.58 5.24
N ALA A 6 14.92 5.04 4.15
CA ALA A 6 14.02 3.90 4.23
C ALA A 6 14.73 2.62 4.72
N LYS A 7 15.93 2.33 4.20
CA LYS A 7 16.74 1.17 4.66
C LYS A 7 17.13 1.31 6.14
N LYS A 8 17.57 2.50 6.57
CA LYS A 8 17.87 2.76 8.00
C LYS A 8 16.64 2.58 8.88
N ALA A 9 15.47 3.07 8.44
CA ALA A 9 14.22 2.91 9.17
C ALA A 9 13.78 1.44 9.22
N PHE A 10 13.96 0.69 8.13
CA PHE A 10 13.68 -0.74 8.08
C PHE A 10 14.49 -1.52 9.12
N ASN A 11 15.81 -1.27 9.21
CA ASN A 11 16.67 -1.93 10.19
C ASN A 11 16.25 -1.66 11.64
N LYS A 12 15.72 -0.45 11.93
CA LYS A 12 15.14 -0.13 13.24
C LYS A 12 13.81 -0.85 13.46
N LEU A 13 12.96 -0.89 12.42
CA LEU A 13 11.62 -1.50 12.48
C LEU A 13 11.68 -3.00 12.82
N GLN A 14 12.72 -3.71 12.35
CA GLN A 14 12.92 -5.13 12.65
C GLN A 14 13.10 -5.44 14.14
N LYS A 15 13.51 -4.44 14.95
CA LYS A 15 13.70 -4.56 16.39
C LYS A 15 12.45 -4.18 17.20
N CYS A 16 11.38 -3.75 16.53
CA CYS A 16 10.17 -3.27 17.20
C CYS A 16 9.18 -4.41 17.49
N ASP A 17 8.57 -4.37 18.68
CA ASP A 17 7.48 -5.28 19.00
C ASP A 17 6.24 -4.98 18.13
N HIS A 18 5.67 -6.03 17.57
CA HIS A 18 4.46 -5.95 16.75
C HIS A 18 3.24 -5.35 17.50
N LYS A 19 3.18 -5.44 18.83
CA LYS A 19 2.16 -4.76 19.64
C LYS A 19 2.22 -3.25 19.46
N ASN A 20 3.41 -2.67 19.32
CA ASN A 20 3.59 -1.24 19.12
C ASN A 20 3.17 -0.79 17.72
N ILE A 21 3.28 -1.66 16.71
CA ILE A 21 2.74 -1.41 15.36
C ILE A 21 1.22 -1.19 15.41
N LYS A 22 0.48 -1.98 16.20
CA LYS A 22 -0.95 -1.77 16.39
C LYS A 22 -1.27 -0.39 17.01
N LYS A 23 -0.42 0.09 17.93
CA LYS A 23 -0.59 1.44 18.52
C LYS A 23 -0.44 2.53 17.44
N VAL A 24 0.54 2.41 16.54
CA VAL A 24 0.72 3.35 15.42
C VAL A 24 -0.52 3.40 14.54
N LEU A 25 -1.05 2.24 14.13
CA LEU A 25 -2.23 2.15 13.27
C LEU A 25 -3.48 2.72 13.95
N ASN A 26 -3.67 2.46 15.24
CA ASN A 26 -4.76 3.06 16.03
C ASN A 26 -4.62 4.59 16.11
N THR A 27 -3.40 5.09 16.33
CA THR A 27 -3.12 6.54 16.35
C THR A 27 -3.41 7.15 14.99
N TYR A 28 -3.01 6.50 13.91
CA TYR A 28 -3.29 6.94 12.55
C TYR A 28 -4.78 7.02 12.25
N ASN A 29 -5.54 5.98 12.61
CA ASN A 29 -7.01 5.96 12.45
C ASN A 29 -7.67 7.13 13.19
N LYS A 30 -7.27 7.38 14.45
CA LYS A 30 -7.76 8.53 15.23
C LYS A 30 -7.39 9.87 14.60
N LYS A 31 -6.17 9.99 14.05
CA LYS A 31 -5.72 11.23 13.37
C LYS A 31 -6.48 11.48 12.08
N ILE A 32 -6.82 10.46 11.29
CA ILE A 32 -7.68 10.59 10.11
C ILE A 32 -9.03 11.17 10.51
N LEU A 33 -9.67 10.64 11.55
CA LEU A 33 -10.95 11.16 12.04
C LEU A 33 -10.84 12.62 12.47
N LYS A 34 -9.86 12.95 13.30
CA LYS A 34 -9.64 14.31 13.81
C LYS A 34 -9.38 15.31 12.68
N ASN A 35 -8.73 14.88 11.59
CA ASN A 35 -8.35 15.75 10.48
C ASN A 35 -9.28 15.60 9.25
N LYS A 36 -10.48 15.03 9.42
CA LYS A 36 -11.43 14.76 8.32
C LYS A 36 -11.65 15.98 7.43
N ASN A 37 -11.96 17.14 8.01
CA ASN A 37 -12.21 18.37 7.26
C ASN A 37 -10.97 18.86 6.51
N SER A 38 -9.78 18.71 7.08
CA SER A 38 -8.52 19.06 6.40
C SER A 38 -8.24 18.14 5.22
N ILE A 39 -8.52 16.84 5.37
CA ILE A 39 -8.38 15.86 4.27
C ILE A 39 -9.31 16.20 3.12
N ILE A 40 -10.60 16.51 3.41
CA ILE A 40 -11.59 16.91 2.40
C ILE A 40 -11.15 18.21 1.72
N ARG A 41 -10.66 19.20 2.46
CA ARG A 41 -10.16 20.46 1.92
C ARG A 41 -8.99 20.25 0.95
N GLU A 42 -8.01 19.43 1.32
CA GLU A 42 -6.87 19.10 0.45
C GLU A 42 -7.31 18.29 -0.78
N ASN A 43 -8.26 17.37 -0.62
CA ASN A 43 -8.84 16.62 -1.73
C ASN A 43 -9.60 17.52 -2.71
N ASN A 44 -10.34 18.50 -2.22
CA ASN A 44 -11.04 19.46 -3.07
C ASN A 44 -10.08 20.26 -3.97
N LYS A 45 -8.83 20.52 -3.53
CA LYS A 45 -7.80 21.14 -4.37
C LYS A 45 -7.41 20.21 -5.52
N ASP A 46 -7.30 18.90 -5.26
CA ASP A 46 -7.00 17.91 -6.30
C ASP A 46 -8.15 17.81 -7.31
N ILE A 47 -9.40 17.77 -6.83
CA ILE A 47 -10.60 17.69 -7.68
C ILE A 47 -10.74 18.92 -8.58
N LYS A 48 -10.52 20.14 -8.05
CA LYS A 48 -10.56 21.38 -8.83
C LYS A 48 -9.55 21.42 -9.97
N ASN A 49 -8.39 20.81 -9.77
CA ASN A 49 -7.27 20.82 -10.72
C ASN A 49 -7.25 19.60 -11.66
N ILE A 50 -8.26 18.73 -11.61
CA ILE A 50 -8.29 17.51 -12.39
C ILE A 50 -8.49 17.81 -13.89
N LYS A 51 -7.56 17.34 -14.71
CA LYS A 51 -7.66 17.44 -16.18
C LYS A 51 -8.52 16.33 -16.78
N ARG A 52 -8.58 15.17 -16.17
CA ARG A 52 -9.28 13.97 -16.63
C ARG A 52 -10.56 13.78 -15.83
N LYS A 53 -11.65 14.40 -16.25
CA LYS A 53 -12.95 14.39 -15.52
C LYS A 53 -13.44 12.97 -15.15
N HIS A 54 -13.18 11.96 -15.98
CA HIS A 54 -13.56 10.55 -15.70
C HIS A 54 -12.84 9.94 -14.50
N LEU A 55 -11.77 10.57 -14.01
CA LEU A 55 -11.06 10.13 -12.78
C LEU A 55 -11.58 10.83 -11.53
N ALA A 56 -12.47 11.80 -11.64
CA ALA A 56 -12.93 12.61 -10.51
C ALA A 56 -13.56 11.74 -9.42
N ASP A 57 -14.38 10.76 -9.80
CA ASP A 57 -14.98 9.84 -8.84
C ASP A 57 -13.92 9.02 -8.07
N ARG A 58 -12.87 8.54 -8.75
CA ARG A 58 -11.79 7.78 -8.13
C ARG A 58 -10.95 8.59 -7.15
N LEU A 59 -10.87 9.91 -7.37
CA LEU A 59 -10.10 10.84 -6.53
C LEU A 59 -10.88 11.32 -5.32
N LEU A 60 -12.20 11.38 -5.42
CA LEU A 60 -13.07 11.98 -4.41
C LEU A 60 -12.88 11.33 -3.04
N LEU A 61 -12.62 12.16 -2.02
CA LEU A 61 -12.63 11.80 -0.60
C LEU A 61 -13.72 12.62 0.11
N ASN A 62 -14.92 12.06 0.17
CA ASN A 62 -16.01 12.55 1.01
C ASN A 62 -15.99 11.84 2.38
N GLU A 63 -16.88 12.23 3.27
CA GLU A 63 -16.98 11.63 4.62
C GLU A 63 -17.13 10.12 4.58
N LYS A 64 -17.99 9.58 3.71
CA LYS A 64 -18.23 8.15 3.55
C LYS A 64 -16.96 7.42 3.14
N ARG A 65 -16.17 7.97 2.21
CA ARG A 65 -14.91 7.36 1.74
C ARG A 65 -13.80 7.45 2.77
N ILE A 66 -13.76 8.53 3.57
CA ILE A 66 -12.85 8.64 4.71
C ILE A 66 -13.19 7.59 5.76
N GLU A 67 -14.48 7.36 6.03
CA GLU A 67 -14.88 6.30 6.96
C GLU A 67 -14.55 4.90 6.41
N SER A 68 -14.66 4.67 5.11
CA SER A 68 -14.19 3.44 4.47
C SER A 68 -12.68 3.22 4.66
N ILE A 69 -11.86 4.27 4.53
CA ILE A 69 -10.41 4.20 4.82
C ILE A 69 -10.18 3.79 6.28
N ARG A 70 -10.90 4.40 7.22
CA ARG A 70 -10.80 4.08 8.63
C ARG A 70 -11.20 2.64 8.95
N SER A 71 -12.28 2.16 8.32
CA SER A 71 -12.73 0.78 8.42
C SER A 71 -11.68 -0.19 7.90
N SER A 72 -11.09 0.09 6.74
CA SER A 72 -9.98 -0.70 6.16
C SER A 72 -8.78 -0.79 7.12
N ILE A 73 -8.37 0.34 7.72
CA ILE A 73 -7.31 0.35 8.73
C ILE A 73 -7.68 -0.51 9.95
N ASN A 74 -8.94 -0.44 10.41
CA ASN A 74 -9.41 -1.26 11.53
C ASN A 74 -9.33 -2.76 11.21
N GLU A 75 -9.67 -3.17 9.99
CA GLU A 75 -9.51 -4.56 9.56
C GLU A 75 -8.05 -4.98 9.53
N ILE A 76 -7.15 -4.13 9.02
CA ILE A 76 -5.70 -4.39 9.02
C ILE A 76 -5.16 -4.55 10.46
N ILE A 77 -5.67 -3.77 11.42
CA ILE A 77 -5.28 -3.88 12.84
C ILE A 77 -5.65 -5.27 13.40
N LYS A 78 -6.79 -5.83 13.00
CA LYS A 78 -7.26 -7.15 13.45
C LYS A 78 -6.43 -8.31 12.90
N PHE A 79 -5.77 -8.15 11.77
CA PHE A 79 -4.95 -9.22 11.19
C PHE A 79 -3.93 -9.74 12.20
N SER A 80 -3.72 -11.05 12.18
CA SER A 80 -2.63 -11.68 12.94
C SER A 80 -1.27 -11.13 12.48
N ASN A 81 -0.25 -11.27 13.32
CA ASN A 81 1.11 -10.94 12.90
C ASN A 81 1.53 -11.87 11.75
N PRO A 82 1.86 -11.36 10.56
CA PRO A 82 2.30 -12.20 9.46
C PRO A 82 3.75 -12.66 9.59
N ILE A 83 4.54 -12.05 10.49
CA ILE A 83 5.98 -12.27 10.61
C ILE A 83 6.28 -13.26 11.72
N GLY A 84 7.28 -14.10 11.50
CA GLY A 84 7.73 -15.13 12.46
C GLY A 84 6.85 -16.38 12.49
N LYS A 85 5.92 -16.54 11.54
CA LYS A 85 5.10 -17.76 11.43
C LYS A 85 5.93 -18.89 10.87
N VAL A 86 5.93 -20.02 11.57
CA VAL A 86 6.50 -21.26 11.06
C VAL A 86 5.50 -21.88 10.09
N LEU A 87 5.85 -21.93 8.81
CA LEU A 87 5.02 -22.50 7.75
C LEU A 87 5.22 -24.01 7.64
N GLU A 88 6.45 -24.48 7.89
CA GLU A 88 6.83 -25.86 7.70
C GLU A 88 8.01 -26.21 8.61
N VAL A 89 8.07 -27.44 9.08
CA VAL A 89 9.19 -27.97 9.87
C VAL A 89 9.51 -29.38 9.36
N TRP A 90 10.79 -29.65 9.06
CA TRP A 90 11.22 -30.98 8.67
C TRP A 90 12.60 -31.31 9.23
N SER A 91 12.93 -32.58 9.29
CA SER A 91 14.25 -33.08 9.75
C SER A 91 14.97 -33.78 8.60
N ARG A 92 16.29 -33.62 8.55
CA ARG A 92 17.15 -34.33 7.62
C ARG A 92 17.70 -35.64 8.28
N PRO A 93 18.24 -36.59 7.50
CA PRO A 93 18.81 -37.83 8.06
C PRO A 93 19.90 -37.58 9.10
N ASN A 94 20.66 -36.50 8.99
CA ASN A 94 21.69 -36.09 9.96
C ASN A 94 21.10 -35.39 11.20
N ARG A 95 19.78 -35.48 11.45
CA ARG A 95 19.02 -34.86 12.55
C ARG A 95 18.95 -33.33 12.53
N LEU A 96 19.40 -32.67 11.46
CA LEU A 96 19.22 -31.21 11.30
C LEU A 96 17.72 -30.87 11.17
N LYS A 97 17.22 -30.06 12.10
CA LYS A 97 15.85 -29.53 12.05
C LYS A 97 15.81 -28.22 11.27
N ILE A 98 15.03 -28.17 10.21
CA ILE A 98 14.86 -27.00 9.35
C ILE A 98 13.46 -26.45 9.56
N LYS A 99 13.34 -25.10 9.70
CA LYS A 99 12.06 -24.40 9.80
C LYS A 99 11.97 -23.37 8.68
N ARG A 100 10.86 -23.38 7.96
CA ARG A 100 10.49 -22.32 7.03
C ARG A 100 9.69 -21.26 7.78
N VAL A 101 10.24 -20.05 7.90
CA VAL A 101 9.66 -18.98 8.70
C VAL A 101 9.40 -17.76 7.82
N THR A 102 8.26 -17.08 8.03
CA THR A 102 7.95 -15.83 7.32
C THR A 102 8.80 -14.67 7.84
N THR A 103 9.32 -13.85 6.91
CA THR A 103 10.12 -12.66 7.22
C THR A 103 9.56 -11.45 6.44
N PRO A 104 9.84 -10.21 6.88
CA PRO A 104 9.53 -9.03 6.07
C PRO A 104 10.30 -9.04 4.74
N ILE A 105 9.71 -8.42 3.72
CA ILE A 105 10.33 -8.27 2.40
C ILE A 105 11.47 -7.24 2.47
N GLY A 106 11.21 -6.11 3.13
CA GLY A 106 12.16 -5.02 3.21
C GLY A 106 11.55 -3.64 2.97
N VAL A 107 12.11 -2.89 2.05
CA VAL A 107 11.59 -1.61 1.57
C VAL A 107 10.81 -1.83 0.28
N ILE A 108 9.52 -1.53 0.31
CA ILE A 108 8.62 -1.72 -0.83
C ILE A 108 8.41 -0.38 -1.52
N GLY A 109 8.66 -0.33 -2.82
CA GLY A 109 8.30 0.81 -3.66
C GLY A 109 6.89 0.63 -4.23
N VAL A 110 5.98 1.56 -4.00
CA VAL A 110 4.62 1.47 -4.54
C VAL A 110 4.32 2.64 -5.45
N ILE A 111 4.02 2.33 -6.72
CA ILE A 111 3.69 3.33 -7.76
C ILE A 111 2.23 3.16 -8.10
N TYR A 112 1.40 4.19 -7.82
CA TYR A 112 -0.05 4.09 -7.99
C TYR A 112 -0.66 5.34 -8.60
N GLU A 113 -1.82 5.16 -9.24
CA GLU A 113 -2.58 6.22 -9.91
C GLU A 113 -3.83 6.60 -9.11
N SER A 114 -4.22 7.86 -9.21
CA SER A 114 -5.56 8.46 -8.96
C SER A 114 -6.45 7.80 -7.88
N ARG A 115 -5.89 7.30 -6.79
CA ARG A 115 -6.64 6.69 -5.68
C ARG A 115 -6.00 7.06 -4.35
N PRO A 116 -6.42 8.14 -3.69
CA PRO A 116 -5.80 8.60 -2.43
C PRO A 116 -5.86 7.58 -1.29
N ASN A 117 -6.92 6.76 -1.22
CA ASN A 117 -7.05 5.70 -0.21
C ASN A 117 -5.88 4.71 -0.23
N VAL A 118 -5.28 4.46 -1.40
CA VAL A 118 -4.12 3.57 -1.54
C VAL A 118 -2.96 4.01 -0.66
N THR A 119 -2.78 5.33 -0.47
CA THR A 119 -1.75 5.86 0.45
C THR A 119 -1.92 5.30 1.87
N ALA A 120 -3.14 5.33 2.39
CA ALA A 120 -3.44 4.88 3.74
C ALA A 120 -3.40 3.34 3.87
N ASP A 121 -4.02 2.65 2.91
CA ASP A 121 -4.11 1.20 2.90
C ASP A 121 -2.73 0.55 2.80
N VAL A 122 -1.93 0.99 1.82
CA VAL A 122 -0.59 0.44 1.57
C VAL A 122 0.37 0.76 2.71
N ALA A 123 0.37 2.00 3.23
CA ALA A 123 1.21 2.35 4.37
C ALA A 123 0.87 1.47 5.61
N SER A 124 -0.43 1.22 5.83
CA SER A 124 -0.89 0.38 6.94
C SER A 124 -0.49 -1.09 6.77
N LEU A 125 -0.67 -1.65 5.57
CA LEU A 125 -0.30 -3.03 5.26
C LEU A 125 1.22 -3.26 5.34
N CYS A 126 2.01 -2.34 4.78
CA CYS A 126 3.47 -2.42 4.85
C CYS A 126 3.95 -2.38 6.30
N LEU A 127 3.47 -1.41 7.10
CA LEU A 127 3.87 -1.33 8.50
C LEU A 127 3.40 -2.56 9.28
N LYS A 128 2.17 -3.05 9.05
CA LYS A 128 1.61 -4.24 9.70
C LYS A 128 2.45 -5.49 9.46
N SER A 129 3.07 -5.59 8.29
CA SER A 129 3.98 -6.67 7.91
C SER A 129 5.46 -6.32 8.11
N SER A 130 5.75 -5.35 8.99
CA SER A 130 7.11 -4.90 9.34
C SER A 130 7.97 -4.51 8.15
N ASN A 131 7.35 -4.00 7.08
CA ASN A 131 8.02 -3.44 5.90
C ASN A 131 8.01 -1.91 5.95
N CYS A 132 9.05 -1.29 5.38
CA CYS A 132 9.03 0.13 5.05
C CYS A 132 8.48 0.34 3.64
N VAL A 133 7.95 1.53 3.36
CA VAL A 133 7.37 1.84 2.05
C VAL A 133 7.80 3.22 1.53
N ILE A 134 8.08 3.26 0.23
CA ILE A 134 8.27 4.49 -0.53
C ILE A 134 7.11 4.61 -1.51
N LEU A 135 6.25 5.60 -1.28
CA LEU A 135 5.03 5.84 -2.02
C LEU A 135 5.27 6.83 -3.16
N ARG A 136 4.81 6.49 -4.37
CA ARG A 136 4.77 7.41 -5.50
C ARG A 136 3.36 7.40 -6.10
N GLY A 137 2.50 8.29 -5.61
CA GLY A 137 1.15 8.50 -6.11
C GLY A 137 1.10 9.34 -7.38
N GLY A 138 -0.01 9.25 -8.10
CA GLY A 138 -0.31 10.10 -9.25
C GLY A 138 -0.33 11.59 -8.89
N SER A 139 0.02 12.44 -9.85
CA SER A 139 0.03 13.91 -9.68
C SER A 139 -1.34 14.49 -9.44
N GLU A 140 -2.38 13.79 -9.88
CA GLU A 140 -3.78 14.18 -9.74
C GLU A 140 -4.28 14.12 -8.30
N ALA A 141 -3.67 13.28 -7.46
CA ALA A 141 -4.03 13.10 -6.04
C ALA A 141 -2.95 13.65 -5.09
N TYR A 142 -2.15 14.60 -5.55
CA TYR A 142 -0.94 15.04 -4.83
C TYR A 142 -1.23 15.54 -3.41
N ASN A 143 -2.20 16.45 -3.25
CA ASN A 143 -2.50 17.05 -1.95
C ASN A 143 -3.12 16.02 -0.99
N SER A 144 -4.03 15.20 -1.50
CA SER A 144 -4.66 14.11 -0.73
C SER A 144 -3.64 13.07 -0.26
N ASN A 145 -2.75 12.63 -1.16
CA ASN A 145 -1.71 11.66 -0.81
C ASN A 145 -0.74 12.25 0.23
N LYS A 146 -0.38 13.53 0.07
CA LYS A 146 0.54 14.21 0.98
C LYS A 146 -0.02 14.33 2.40
N ILE A 147 -1.28 14.76 2.56
CA ILE A 147 -1.88 14.88 3.87
C ILE A 147 -2.02 13.51 4.55
N LEU A 148 -2.47 12.47 3.84
CA LEU A 148 -2.60 11.12 4.38
C LEU A 148 -1.24 10.54 4.80
N ALA A 149 -0.20 10.69 3.98
CA ALA A 149 1.14 10.23 4.31
C ALA A 149 1.74 11.00 5.51
N ASN A 150 1.52 12.31 5.61
CA ASN A 150 2.00 13.11 6.73
C ASN A 150 1.31 12.71 8.05
N LEU A 151 0.00 12.51 8.06
CA LEU A 151 -0.73 12.01 9.22
C LEU A 151 -0.22 10.63 9.67
N PHE A 152 0.19 9.78 8.72
CA PHE A 152 0.81 8.49 9.04
C PHE A 152 2.18 8.69 9.68
N ARG A 153 3.04 9.52 9.10
CA ARG A 153 4.38 9.84 9.61
C ARG A 153 4.33 10.48 11.01
N ASP A 154 3.34 11.34 11.25
CA ASP A 154 3.10 11.92 12.58
C ASP A 154 2.61 10.87 13.59
N SER A 155 1.94 9.81 13.12
CA SER A 155 1.53 8.69 13.96
C SER A 155 2.69 7.79 14.33
N LEU A 156 3.65 7.61 13.39
CA LEU A 156 4.92 6.93 13.66
C LEU A 156 5.71 7.66 14.75
N LEU A 157 5.94 8.97 14.58
CA LEU A 157 6.67 9.79 15.55
C LEU A 157 6.02 9.78 16.92
N PHE A 158 4.70 9.92 16.99
CA PHE A 158 3.95 9.91 18.25
C PHE A 158 4.14 8.61 19.05
N ASN A 159 4.41 7.50 18.36
CA ASN A 159 4.64 6.19 18.97
C ASN A 159 6.14 5.80 18.98
N ASN A 160 7.06 6.76 18.86
CA ASN A 160 8.52 6.57 18.87
C ASN A 160 9.04 5.66 17.73
N PHE A 161 8.36 5.63 16.60
CA PHE A 161 8.86 4.99 15.38
C PHE A 161 9.56 5.99 14.46
N ASP A 162 10.49 5.49 13.64
CA ASP A 162 11.10 6.32 12.61
C ASP A 162 10.07 6.70 11.54
N LYS A 163 9.82 8.00 11.34
CA LYS A 163 8.90 8.50 10.32
C LYS A 163 9.25 8.05 8.90
N ASN A 164 10.49 7.61 8.67
CA ASN A 164 10.94 7.14 7.37
C ASN A 164 10.53 5.70 7.06
N CYS A 165 9.81 5.01 7.98
CA CYS A 165 9.12 3.76 7.65
C CYS A 165 8.08 3.97 6.54
N VAL A 166 7.51 5.18 6.45
CA VAL A 166 6.60 5.58 5.36
C VAL A 166 7.10 6.88 4.75
N GLN A 167 7.46 6.83 3.48
CA GLN A 167 7.92 7.99 2.74
C GLN A 167 7.06 8.19 1.49
N ILE A 168 6.87 9.46 1.11
CA ILE A 168 6.17 9.84 -0.11
C ILE A 168 7.09 10.67 -0.99
N ILE A 169 7.09 10.39 -2.28
CA ILE A 169 7.80 11.18 -3.28
C ILE A 169 6.92 12.34 -3.69
N GLU A 170 7.27 13.55 -3.23
CA GLU A 170 6.50 14.76 -3.45
C GLU A 170 6.69 15.38 -4.85
N LYS A 171 7.71 14.99 -5.60
CA LYS A 171 7.97 15.54 -6.92
C LYS A 171 7.01 14.96 -7.97
N LYS A 172 6.36 15.84 -8.74
CA LYS A 172 5.37 15.46 -9.78
C LYS A 172 5.99 14.91 -11.07
N ASN A 173 7.30 15.09 -11.29
CA ASN A 173 7.98 14.70 -12.52
C ASN A 173 7.96 13.16 -12.72
N ARG A 174 7.57 12.72 -13.90
CA ARG A 174 7.54 11.29 -14.28
C ARG A 174 8.92 10.65 -14.37
N LYS A 175 9.98 11.42 -14.68
CA LYS A 175 11.37 10.92 -14.69
C LYS A 175 11.82 10.35 -13.34
N ILE A 176 11.16 10.74 -12.25
CA ILE A 176 11.43 10.17 -10.92
C ILE A 176 10.98 8.72 -10.81
N VAL A 177 9.91 8.33 -11.50
CA VAL A 177 9.50 6.92 -11.58
C VAL A 177 10.61 6.14 -12.26
N ASP A 178 11.13 6.65 -13.39
CA ASP A 178 12.20 5.98 -14.12
C ASP A 178 13.46 5.84 -13.24
N HIS A 179 13.85 6.89 -12.52
CA HIS A 179 14.94 6.83 -11.54
C HIS A 179 14.68 5.83 -10.40
N MET A 180 13.45 5.78 -9.89
CA MET A 180 13.06 4.83 -8.85
C MET A 180 13.21 3.38 -9.32
N LEU A 181 12.87 3.10 -10.59
CA LEU A 181 12.92 1.76 -11.18
C LEU A 181 14.35 1.33 -11.55
N SER A 182 15.16 2.25 -12.08
CA SER A 182 16.49 1.92 -12.64
C SER A 182 17.64 2.07 -11.65
N SER A 183 17.53 3.01 -10.67
CA SER A 183 18.68 3.46 -9.89
C SER A 183 18.50 3.30 -8.37
N MET A 184 17.42 2.68 -7.91
CA MET A 184 17.17 2.51 -6.48
C MET A 184 17.17 1.06 -6.01
N SER A 185 17.76 0.14 -6.78
CA SER A 185 17.84 -1.29 -6.45
C SER A 185 18.59 -1.60 -5.14
N GLU A 186 19.53 -0.75 -4.74
CA GLU A 186 20.19 -0.88 -3.43
C GLU A 186 19.26 -0.57 -2.24
N TYR A 187 18.17 0.17 -2.48
CA TYR A 187 17.30 0.70 -1.43
C TYR A 187 15.89 0.11 -1.42
N ILE A 188 15.43 -0.39 -2.56
CA ILE A 188 14.08 -0.94 -2.73
C ILE A 188 14.21 -2.42 -3.09
N ASP A 189 13.54 -3.25 -2.31
CA ASP A 189 13.60 -4.70 -2.47
C ASP A 189 12.54 -5.21 -3.46
N VAL A 190 11.39 -4.53 -3.53
CA VAL A 190 10.26 -4.90 -4.42
C VAL A 190 9.52 -3.64 -4.88
N ILE A 191 9.09 -3.63 -6.14
CA ILE A 191 8.18 -2.63 -6.71
C ILE A 191 6.78 -3.23 -6.91
N VAL A 192 5.75 -2.51 -6.47
CA VAL A 192 4.34 -2.87 -6.67
C VAL A 192 3.66 -1.75 -7.47
N PRO A 193 3.42 -1.93 -8.79
CA PRO A 193 2.62 -1.00 -9.57
C PRO A 193 1.12 -1.23 -9.34
N ARG A 194 0.36 -0.13 -9.20
CA ARG A 194 -1.10 -0.13 -9.06
C ARG A 194 -1.72 0.94 -9.97
N GLY A 195 -2.12 0.56 -11.16
CA GLY A 195 -2.68 1.48 -12.13
C GLY A 195 -3.12 0.79 -13.41
N GLY A 196 -3.30 1.56 -14.47
CA GLY A 196 -3.67 1.01 -15.78
C GLY A 196 -2.55 0.19 -16.42
N LYS A 197 -2.92 -0.61 -17.44
CA LYS A 197 -2.03 -1.51 -18.20
C LYS A 197 -0.73 -0.83 -18.64
N GLY A 198 -0.82 0.42 -19.12
CA GLY A 198 0.37 1.18 -19.57
C GLY A 198 1.38 1.48 -18.46
N LEU A 199 0.91 1.76 -17.21
CA LEU A 199 1.82 1.94 -16.09
C LEU A 199 2.49 0.61 -15.71
N VAL A 200 1.72 -0.45 -15.60
CA VAL A 200 2.25 -1.77 -15.20
C VAL A 200 3.26 -2.28 -16.23
N ALA A 201 2.94 -2.21 -17.52
CA ALA A 201 3.85 -2.59 -18.60
C ALA A 201 5.15 -1.76 -18.59
N LYS A 202 5.04 -0.44 -18.38
CA LYS A 202 6.21 0.43 -18.26
C LYS A 202 7.09 0.02 -17.07
N VAL A 203 6.49 -0.24 -15.91
CA VAL A 203 7.22 -0.65 -14.71
C VAL A 203 7.93 -1.99 -14.93
N GLN A 204 7.24 -2.98 -15.48
CA GLN A 204 7.84 -4.29 -15.80
C GLN A 204 9.01 -4.20 -16.78
N LYS A 205 8.89 -3.32 -17.79
CA LYS A 205 9.93 -3.14 -18.82
C LYS A 205 11.18 -2.41 -18.29
N LEU A 206 11.01 -1.42 -17.41
CA LEU A 206 12.10 -0.51 -17.01
C LEU A 206 12.70 -0.84 -15.64
N SER A 207 12.10 -1.74 -14.87
CA SER A 207 12.55 -2.00 -13.52
C SER A 207 13.75 -2.94 -13.48
N ASN A 208 14.81 -2.50 -12.81
CA ASN A 208 15.93 -3.33 -12.36
C ASN A 208 15.66 -3.96 -10.98
N ILE A 209 14.48 -3.73 -10.43
CA ILE A 209 14.03 -4.22 -9.13
C ILE A 209 12.92 -5.24 -9.39
N HIS A 210 12.81 -6.27 -8.55
CA HIS A 210 11.73 -7.25 -8.65
C HIS A 210 10.35 -6.57 -8.61
N VAL A 211 9.46 -6.93 -9.56
CA VAL A 211 8.13 -6.33 -9.69
C VAL A 211 7.07 -7.37 -9.34
N ILE A 212 6.23 -7.04 -8.36
CA ILE A 212 5.02 -7.79 -8.07
C ILE A 212 3.83 -7.04 -8.66
N GLY A 213 3.36 -7.48 -9.81
CA GLY A 213 2.25 -6.85 -10.51
C GLY A 213 1.71 -7.75 -11.62
N HIS A 214 0.48 -7.47 -12.05
CA HIS A 214 -0.18 -8.15 -13.17
C HIS A 214 -0.66 -7.10 -14.18
N LEU A 215 -0.61 -7.46 -15.45
CA LEU A 215 -1.05 -6.59 -16.54
C LEU A 215 -2.57 -6.56 -16.68
N GLU A 216 -3.21 -7.70 -16.50
CA GLU A 216 -4.65 -7.89 -16.65
C GLU A 216 -5.17 -8.87 -15.59
N GLY A 217 -6.37 -8.60 -15.08
CA GLY A 217 -7.13 -9.55 -14.28
C GLY A 217 -8.10 -10.28 -15.21
N LEU A 218 -7.83 -11.54 -15.52
CA LEU A 218 -8.78 -12.38 -16.23
C LEU A 218 -9.72 -12.98 -15.20
N CYS A 219 -10.99 -12.56 -15.26
CA CYS A 219 -12.03 -13.07 -14.38
C CYS A 219 -12.95 -13.98 -15.19
N HIS A 220 -13.13 -15.20 -14.73
CA HIS A 220 -14.02 -16.17 -15.32
C HIS A 220 -15.16 -16.49 -14.35
N ALA A 221 -16.39 -16.49 -14.84
CA ALA A 221 -17.52 -17.06 -14.13
C ALA A 221 -17.90 -18.36 -14.84
N PHE A 222 -17.81 -19.49 -14.15
CA PHE A 222 -18.24 -20.78 -14.65
C PHE A 222 -19.62 -21.11 -14.09
N VAL A 223 -20.55 -21.42 -14.98
CA VAL A 223 -21.93 -21.81 -14.65
C VAL A 223 -22.10 -23.29 -14.93
N GLU A 224 -22.32 -24.07 -13.88
CA GLU A 224 -22.51 -25.49 -14.01
C GLU A 224 -23.94 -25.81 -14.49
N LYS A 225 -24.09 -26.87 -15.27
CA LYS A 225 -25.38 -27.29 -15.85
C LYS A 225 -26.46 -27.62 -14.79
N SER A 226 -26.02 -28.04 -13.60
CA SER A 226 -26.90 -28.40 -12.47
C SER A 226 -27.36 -27.20 -11.63
N SER A 227 -26.84 -26.01 -11.91
CA SER A 227 -27.07 -24.84 -11.08
C SER A 227 -28.39 -24.11 -11.37
N ASN A 228 -28.83 -23.27 -10.43
CA ASN A 228 -30.05 -22.48 -10.58
C ASN A 228 -29.80 -21.23 -11.42
N ILE A 229 -30.22 -21.24 -12.68
CA ILE A 229 -29.99 -20.16 -13.66
C ILE A 229 -30.44 -18.79 -13.15
N ASN A 230 -31.54 -18.68 -12.40
CA ASN A 230 -32.04 -17.39 -11.89
C ASN A 230 -31.11 -16.80 -10.81
N THR A 231 -30.57 -17.66 -9.96
CA THR A 231 -29.60 -17.22 -8.92
C THR A 231 -28.28 -16.79 -9.57
N GLU A 232 -27.80 -17.57 -10.53
CA GLU A 232 -26.55 -17.29 -11.23
C GLU A 232 -26.61 -16.03 -12.08
N LYS A 233 -27.72 -15.83 -12.79
CA LYS A 233 -27.96 -14.57 -13.52
C LYS A 233 -27.83 -13.34 -12.61
N LYS A 234 -28.37 -13.41 -11.39
CA LYS A 234 -28.24 -12.32 -10.40
C LYS A 234 -26.81 -12.13 -9.96
N ILE A 235 -26.07 -13.22 -9.70
CA ILE A 235 -24.66 -13.16 -9.29
C ILE A 235 -23.80 -12.56 -10.41
N ILE A 236 -23.93 -13.04 -11.65
CA ILE A 236 -23.15 -12.56 -12.79
C ILE A 236 -23.43 -11.09 -13.09
N LEU A 237 -24.69 -10.66 -13.05
CA LEU A 237 -25.06 -9.26 -13.24
C LEU A 237 -24.52 -8.35 -12.15
N ASN A 238 -24.43 -8.84 -10.91
CA ASN A 238 -23.86 -8.08 -9.79
C ASN A 238 -22.33 -8.06 -9.80
N ALA A 239 -21.68 -9.03 -10.44
CA ALA A 239 -20.22 -9.11 -10.56
C ALA A 239 -19.63 -8.20 -11.64
N LYS A 240 -20.45 -7.67 -12.56
CA LYS A 240 -20.07 -6.70 -13.57
C LYS A 240 -20.22 -5.28 -13.06
#